data_bfe66ddb9e0680f6d4063bfe853164a9
#
_entry.id   bfe66ddb9e0680f6d4063bfe853164a9
#
_cell.length_a   1.000
_cell.length_b   1.000
_cell.length_c   1.000
_cell.angle_alpha   90.00
_cell.angle_beta   90.00
_cell.angle_gamma   90.00
#
_symmetry.space_group_name_H-M   'P 1'
#
loop_
_entity.id
_entity.type
_entity.pdbx_description
1 polymer ?
#
loop_
_entity_poly.entity_id
_entity_poly.type
_entity_poly.pdbx_seq_one_letter_code
_entity_poly.pdbx_strand_id
1 'polypeptide(L)'
;MTNPIKLIIADDEMLIRTGLKIMLEASGNVEVLALAESGRAAFEACKEHQPDVVLMDIRMPESNGIEGTKLIKEAFPEVKVLIVTTFQDTEYIVEAVQNGASGYLLKDSSPDAILDGIKVALSGKVVMDTVISEALLTNTTVEKPATFDAEKWGLTPREVEL
;
A
#
# COMPACT_ATOMS: atom_id res chain seq x y z
N MET A 1 21.94 0.14 -18.08
CA MET A 1 21.24 1.22 -17.43
C MET A 1 19.80 0.88 -17.14
N THR A 2 19.42 0.96 -15.89
CA THR A 2 18.05 0.61 -15.52
C THR A 2 17.15 1.81 -15.66
N ASN A 3 15.91 1.55 -16.09
CA ASN A 3 14.91 2.59 -16.15
C ASN A 3 14.46 2.95 -14.74
N PRO A 4 14.09 4.21 -14.51
CA PRO A 4 13.55 4.57 -13.20
C PRO A 4 12.21 3.87 -12.95
N ILE A 5 11.93 3.66 -11.69
CA ILE A 5 10.66 3.11 -11.27
C ILE A 5 9.59 4.18 -11.44
N LYS A 6 8.53 3.85 -12.16
CA LYS A 6 7.45 4.80 -12.42
C LYS A 6 6.43 4.71 -11.31
N LEU A 7 6.16 5.82 -10.65
CA LEU A 7 5.43 5.87 -9.41
C LEU A 7 4.29 6.89 -9.44
N ILE A 8 3.19 6.54 -8.82
CA ILE A 8 2.11 7.48 -8.52
C ILE A 8 2.00 7.53 -7.01
N ILE A 9 1.81 8.72 -6.45
CA ILE A 9 1.64 8.92 -5.02
C ILE A 9 0.22 9.43 -4.78
N ALA A 10 -0.52 8.71 -3.95
CA ALA A 10 -1.90 9.08 -3.60
C ALA A 10 -2.00 9.35 -2.11
N ASP A 11 -2.28 10.59 -1.75
CA ASP A 11 -2.42 11.03 -0.38
C ASP A 11 -3.19 12.33 -0.43
N ASP A 12 -4.12 12.55 0.50
CA ASP A 12 -4.92 13.77 0.46
C ASP A 12 -4.18 14.99 1.00
N GLU A 13 -3.04 14.80 1.63
CA GLU A 13 -2.26 15.90 2.16
C GLU A 13 -1.20 16.34 1.15
N MET A 14 -1.33 17.57 0.66
CA MET A 14 -0.41 18.07 -0.37
C MET A 14 1.03 18.05 0.11
N LEU A 15 1.25 18.37 1.38
CA LEU A 15 2.60 18.41 1.92
C LEU A 15 3.24 17.05 1.88
N ILE A 16 2.48 16.00 2.20
CA ILE A 16 2.99 14.65 2.17
C ILE A 16 3.30 14.22 0.74
N ARG A 17 2.36 14.48 -0.19
CA ARG A 17 2.59 14.12 -1.60
C ARG A 17 3.87 14.76 -2.13
N THR A 18 3.98 16.06 -1.91
CA THR A 18 5.11 16.82 -2.44
C THR A 18 6.41 16.37 -1.79
N GLY A 19 6.39 16.16 -0.47
CA GLY A 19 7.58 15.73 0.24
C GLY A 19 8.07 14.38 -0.22
N LEU A 20 7.15 13.43 -0.36
CA LEU A 20 7.52 12.09 -0.84
C LEU A 20 8.07 12.15 -2.25
N LYS A 21 7.45 12.95 -3.12
CA LYS A 21 7.95 13.08 -4.48
C LYS A 21 9.40 13.57 -4.49
N ILE A 22 9.67 14.63 -3.74
CA ILE A 22 11.00 15.21 -3.71
C ILE A 22 12.01 14.21 -3.19
N MET A 23 11.69 13.55 -2.07
CA MET A 23 12.63 12.64 -1.43
C MET A 23 12.87 11.40 -2.27
N LEU A 24 11.83 10.84 -2.86
CA LEU A 24 12.00 9.61 -3.63
C LEU A 24 12.69 9.88 -4.97
N GLU A 25 12.38 11.01 -5.60
CA GLU A 25 13.07 11.34 -6.86
C GLU A 25 14.53 11.69 -6.62
N ALA A 26 14.87 12.19 -5.43
CA ALA A 26 16.25 12.49 -5.11
C ALA A 26 17.12 11.23 -5.09
N SER A 27 16.50 10.06 -4.91
CA SER A 27 17.25 8.81 -4.94
C SER A 27 17.83 8.50 -6.31
N GLY A 28 17.28 9.09 -7.35
CA GLY A 28 17.74 8.85 -8.72
C GLY A 28 17.16 7.63 -9.38
N ASN A 29 16.34 6.86 -8.67
CA ASN A 29 15.79 5.62 -9.20
C ASN A 29 14.28 5.66 -9.39
N VAL A 30 13.64 6.78 -9.11
CA VAL A 30 12.19 6.89 -9.13
C VAL A 30 11.77 8.10 -9.94
N GLU A 31 10.77 7.91 -10.75
CA GLU A 31 10.13 9.00 -11.48
C GLU A 31 8.66 9.04 -11.06
N VAL A 32 8.22 10.14 -10.45
CA VAL A 32 6.85 10.28 -10.02
C VAL A 32 6.04 10.85 -11.18
N LEU A 33 5.13 10.05 -11.70
CA LEU A 33 4.36 10.42 -12.88
C LEU A 33 3.17 11.29 -12.55
N ALA A 34 2.57 11.11 -11.38
CA ALA A 34 1.38 11.86 -11.00
C ALA A 34 1.19 11.83 -9.50
N LEU A 35 0.45 12.81 -9.00
CA LEU A 35 0.04 12.90 -7.60
C LEU A 35 -1.48 12.85 -7.59
N ALA A 36 -2.05 12.09 -6.66
CA ALA A 36 -3.49 11.91 -6.59
C ALA A 36 -4.00 12.21 -5.19
N GLU A 37 -5.25 12.66 -5.08
CA GLU A 37 -5.82 13.05 -3.80
C GLU A 37 -6.87 12.07 -3.30
N SER A 38 -7.19 11.03 -4.07
CA SER A 38 -8.18 10.04 -3.67
C SER A 38 -7.87 8.72 -4.35
N GLY A 39 -8.53 7.66 -3.89
CA GLY A 39 -8.34 6.36 -4.51
C GLY A 39 -8.78 6.35 -5.96
N ARG A 40 -9.90 6.99 -6.26
CA ARG A 40 -10.38 7.05 -7.64
C ARG A 40 -9.45 7.88 -8.50
N ALA A 41 -8.92 8.98 -7.97
CA ALA A 41 -7.96 9.79 -8.72
C ALA A 41 -6.69 9.00 -9.02
N ALA A 42 -6.25 8.17 -8.09
CA ALA A 42 -5.10 7.31 -8.32
C ALA A 42 -5.40 6.32 -9.43
N PHE A 43 -6.60 5.75 -9.45
CA PHE A 43 -7.00 4.84 -10.51
C PHE A 43 -7.00 5.53 -11.87
N GLU A 44 -7.55 6.75 -11.93
CA GLU A 44 -7.56 7.50 -13.20
C GLU A 44 -6.12 7.80 -13.66
N ALA A 45 -5.25 8.12 -12.71
CA ALA A 45 -3.85 8.36 -13.05
C ALA A 45 -3.18 7.10 -13.60
N CYS A 46 -3.56 5.92 -13.09
CA CYS A 46 -3.02 4.68 -13.63
C CYS A 46 -3.43 4.47 -15.08
N LYS A 47 -4.65 4.83 -15.43
CA LYS A 47 -5.11 4.70 -16.80
C LYS A 47 -4.31 5.59 -17.73
N GLU A 48 -3.93 6.75 -17.25
CA GLU A 48 -3.22 7.73 -18.07
C GLU A 48 -1.73 7.45 -18.13
N HIS A 49 -1.12 7.05 -17.03
CA HIS A 49 0.34 7.00 -16.91
C HIS A 49 0.94 5.60 -16.85
N GLN A 50 0.16 4.60 -16.48
CA GLN A 50 0.61 3.20 -16.42
C GLN A 50 1.88 3.04 -15.58
N PRO A 51 1.79 3.31 -14.27
CA PRO A 51 2.95 3.22 -13.39
C PRO A 51 3.33 1.78 -13.07
N ASP A 52 4.51 1.62 -12.48
CA ASP A 52 4.92 0.33 -11.92
C ASP A 52 4.33 0.12 -10.53
N VAL A 53 4.27 1.20 -9.75
CA VAL A 53 3.84 1.15 -8.34
C VAL A 53 3.00 2.37 -8.01
N VAL A 54 2.02 2.18 -7.15
CA VAL A 54 1.26 3.28 -6.55
C VAL A 54 1.49 3.24 -5.05
N LEU A 55 1.96 4.35 -4.48
CA LEU A 55 1.96 4.52 -3.04
C LEU A 55 0.59 5.09 -2.66
N MET A 56 -0.15 4.38 -1.81
CA MET A 56 -1.55 4.70 -1.57
C MET A 56 -1.82 4.88 -0.10
N ASP A 57 -2.31 6.05 0.28
CA ASP A 57 -2.83 6.27 1.62
C ASP A 57 -4.22 5.67 1.71
N ILE A 58 -4.67 5.37 2.93
CA ILE A 58 -6.00 4.81 3.12
C ILE A 58 -7.05 5.92 3.26
N ARG A 59 -6.85 6.85 4.17
CA ARG A 59 -7.85 7.87 4.46
C ARG A 59 -7.74 9.05 3.53
N MET A 60 -8.63 9.06 2.56
CA MET A 60 -8.70 10.15 1.60
C MET A 60 -10.17 10.47 1.37
N PRO A 61 -10.51 11.74 1.11
CA PRO A 61 -11.91 12.10 0.86
C PRO A 61 -12.40 11.49 -0.44
N GLU A 62 -13.72 11.34 -0.54
CA GLU A 62 -14.43 10.85 -1.71
C GLU A 62 -14.20 9.38 -1.99
N SER A 63 -12.94 8.93 -2.00
CA SER A 63 -12.63 7.55 -2.34
C SER A 63 -11.35 7.19 -1.63
N ASN A 64 -11.43 6.22 -0.72
CA ASN A 64 -10.27 5.84 0.09
C ASN A 64 -9.30 4.93 -0.66
N GLY A 65 -8.18 4.64 -0.01
CA GLY A 65 -7.13 3.85 -0.65
C GLY A 65 -7.49 2.40 -0.88
N ILE A 66 -8.40 1.85 -0.09
CA ILE A 66 -8.82 0.47 -0.30
C ILE A 66 -9.66 0.39 -1.57
N GLU A 67 -10.56 1.32 -1.76
CA GLU A 67 -11.33 1.38 -2.99
C GLU A 67 -10.41 1.59 -4.18
N GLY A 68 -9.43 2.49 -4.04
CA GLY A 68 -8.48 2.72 -5.11
C GLY A 68 -7.68 1.47 -5.44
N THR A 69 -7.25 0.73 -4.41
CA THR A 69 -6.53 -0.51 -4.61
C THR A 69 -7.38 -1.51 -5.40
N LYS A 70 -8.64 -1.66 -5.02
CA LYS A 70 -9.52 -2.58 -5.71
C LYS A 70 -9.68 -2.21 -7.18
N LEU A 71 -9.94 -0.93 -7.45
CA LEU A 71 -10.11 -0.48 -8.83
C LEU A 71 -8.86 -0.71 -9.65
N ILE A 72 -7.70 -0.39 -9.09
CA ILE A 72 -6.45 -0.52 -9.81
C ILE A 72 -6.14 -1.99 -10.08
N LYS A 73 -6.30 -2.84 -9.08
CA LYS A 73 -5.94 -4.25 -9.26
C LYS A 73 -6.87 -4.97 -10.22
N GLU A 74 -8.12 -4.56 -10.27
CA GLU A 74 -9.06 -5.17 -11.21
C GLU A 74 -8.75 -4.80 -12.66
N ALA A 75 -8.31 -3.56 -12.87
CA ALA A 75 -8.04 -3.08 -14.23
C ALA A 75 -6.58 -3.29 -14.65
N PHE A 76 -5.66 -3.21 -13.70
CA PHE A 76 -4.22 -3.26 -13.98
C PHE A 76 -3.55 -4.21 -12.98
N PRO A 77 -3.74 -5.53 -13.14
CA PRO A 77 -3.21 -6.46 -12.13
C PRO A 77 -1.69 -6.44 -11.98
N GLU A 78 -0.97 -5.92 -12.96
CA GLU A 78 0.49 -5.84 -12.85
C GLU A 78 0.97 -4.67 -12.00
N VAL A 79 0.14 -3.65 -11.82
CA VAL A 79 0.54 -2.49 -11.04
C VAL A 79 0.57 -2.88 -9.57
N LYS A 80 1.68 -2.59 -8.91
CA LYS A 80 1.80 -2.89 -7.49
C LYS A 80 1.22 -1.74 -6.68
N VAL A 81 0.45 -2.05 -5.67
CA VAL A 81 -0.11 -1.03 -4.78
C VAL A 81 0.48 -1.24 -3.40
N LEU A 82 1.22 -0.24 -2.93
CA LEU A 82 1.88 -0.27 -1.64
C LEU A 82 1.17 0.74 -0.76
N ILE A 83 0.53 0.24 0.30
CA ILE A 83 -0.21 1.13 1.21
C ILE A 83 0.79 1.81 2.13
N VAL A 84 0.66 3.13 2.26
CA VAL A 84 1.49 3.92 3.18
C VAL A 84 0.53 4.70 4.05
N THR A 85 0.43 4.34 5.32
CA THR A 85 -0.61 4.89 6.16
C THR A 85 -0.13 5.08 7.60
N THR A 86 -0.98 5.64 8.45
CA THR A 86 -0.63 5.80 9.85
C THR A 86 -0.92 4.52 10.62
N PHE A 87 -0.27 4.40 11.79
CA PHE A 87 -0.50 3.24 12.64
C PHE A 87 -1.97 3.10 13.03
N GLN A 88 -2.67 4.22 13.14
CA GLN A 88 -4.07 4.19 13.56
C GLN A 88 -4.98 3.48 12.57
N ASP A 89 -4.53 3.33 11.34
CA ASP A 89 -5.34 2.72 10.29
C ASP A 89 -5.00 1.26 10.04
N THR A 90 -4.29 0.62 10.97
CA THR A 90 -3.91 -0.78 10.77
C THR A 90 -5.11 -1.71 10.73
N GLU A 91 -6.27 -1.27 11.20
CA GLU A 91 -7.47 -2.08 11.13
C GLU A 91 -7.88 -2.37 9.68
N TYR A 92 -7.35 -1.61 8.73
CA TYR A 92 -7.67 -1.80 7.32
C TYR A 92 -6.69 -2.72 6.59
N ILE A 93 -5.70 -3.26 7.31
CA ILE A 93 -4.66 -4.06 6.67
C ILE A 93 -5.24 -5.28 5.96
N VAL A 94 -6.12 -6.01 6.65
CA VAL A 94 -6.69 -7.23 6.09
C VAL A 94 -7.46 -6.92 4.81
N GLU A 95 -8.28 -5.88 4.88
CA GLU A 95 -9.08 -5.52 3.73
C GLU A 95 -8.22 -5.09 2.54
N ALA A 96 -7.15 -4.33 2.81
CA ALA A 96 -6.26 -3.89 1.74
C ALA A 96 -5.57 -5.07 1.08
N VAL A 97 -5.09 -6.02 1.85
CA VAL A 97 -4.42 -7.18 1.30
C VAL A 97 -5.40 -8.05 0.53
N GLN A 98 -6.62 -8.19 1.02
CA GLN A 98 -7.65 -8.95 0.31
C GLN A 98 -7.98 -8.33 -1.04
N ASN A 99 -7.80 -7.03 -1.18
CA ASN A 99 -8.05 -6.35 -2.44
C ASN A 99 -6.79 -6.27 -3.31
N GLY A 100 -5.72 -6.92 -2.91
CA GLY A 100 -4.56 -7.08 -3.77
C GLY A 100 -3.40 -6.17 -3.48
N ALA A 101 -3.40 -5.46 -2.35
CA ALA A 101 -2.26 -4.63 -1.99
C ALA A 101 -0.99 -5.48 -1.88
N SER A 102 0.11 -4.93 -2.37
CA SER A 102 1.40 -5.64 -2.37
C SER A 102 2.17 -5.41 -1.09
N GLY A 103 1.68 -4.55 -0.20
CA GLY A 103 2.37 -4.33 1.05
C GLY A 103 1.78 -3.17 1.82
N TYR A 104 2.38 -2.93 2.97
CA TYR A 104 1.83 -1.99 3.94
C TYR A 104 2.99 -1.38 4.71
N LEU A 105 3.13 -0.08 4.64
CA LEU A 105 4.18 0.64 5.36
C LEU A 105 3.56 1.78 6.16
N LEU A 106 4.27 2.22 7.20
CA LEU A 106 3.84 3.36 7.97
C LEU A 106 4.34 4.65 7.33
N LYS A 107 3.55 5.72 7.45
CA LYS A 107 3.88 7.01 6.88
C LYS A 107 5.16 7.61 7.45
N ASP A 108 5.51 7.25 8.68
CA ASP A 108 6.72 7.80 9.29
C ASP A 108 7.96 6.98 8.96
N SER A 109 7.84 6.01 8.06
CA SER A 109 9.01 5.29 7.58
C SER A 109 9.95 6.25 6.86
N SER A 110 11.25 5.98 6.95
CA SER A 110 12.23 6.80 6.26
C SER A 110 12.06 6.66 4.75
N PRO A 111 12.52 7.64 3.98
CA PRO A 111 12.46 7.51 2.52
C PRO A 111 13.19 6.27 2.02
N ASP A 112 14.29 5.89 2.69
CA ASP A 112 15.01 4.68 2.30
C ASP A 112 14.18 3.43 2.54
N ALA A 113 13.44 3.39 3.65
CA ALA A 113 12.58 2.25 3.94
C ALA A 113 11.44 2.15 2.93
N ILE A 114 10.89 3.28 2.54
CA ILE A 114 9.82 3.29 1.53
C ILE A 114 10.38 2.82 0.18
N LEU A 115 11.57 3.29 -0.18
CA LEU A 115 12.17 2.88 -1.44
C LEU A 115 12.47 1.39 -1.45
N ASP A 116 12.97 0.85 -0.34
CA ASP A 116 13.19 -0.58 -0.23
C ASP A 116 11.89 -1.34 -0.37
N GLY A 117 10.82 -0.84 0.25
CA GLY A 117 9.51 -1.46 0.13
C GLY A 117 9.03 -1.49 -1.30
N ILE A 118 9.25 -0.42 -2.04
CA ILE A 118 8.88 -0.36 -3.45
C ILE A 118 9.62 -1.44 -4.23
N LYS A 119 10.91 -1.59 -3.99
CA LYS A 119 11.71 -2.58 -4.70
C LYS A 119 11.27 -4.00 -4.37
N VAL A 120 10.96 -4.25 -3.10
CA VAL A 120 10.50 -5.58 -2.70
C VAL A 120 9.14 -5.89 -3.33
N ALA A 121 8.24 -4.90 -3.36
CA ALA A 121 6.94 -5.09 -3.99
C ALA A 121 7.09 -5.42 -5.48
N LEU A 122 8.01 -4.76 -6.15
CA LEU A 122 8.24 -5.01 -7.57
C LEU A 122 8.79 -6.41 -7.82
N SER A 123 9.45 -7.00 -6.82
CA SER A 123 9.96 -8.36 -6.95
C SER A 123 8.86 -9.41 -6.77
N GLY A 124 7.63 -8.98 -6.48
CA GLY A 124 6.52 -9.89 -6.31
C GLY A 124 6.28 -10.33 -4.88
N LYS A 125 7.07 -9.83 -3.93
CA LYS A 125 6.91 -10.19 -2.54
C LYS A 125 6.03 -9.18 -1.83
N VAL A 126 5.37 -9.62 -0.77
CA VAL A 126 4.54 -8.75 0.05
C VAL A 126 5.43 -8.04 1.05
N VAL A 127 5.26 -6.72 1.16
CA VAL A 127 6.03 -5.88 2.06
C VAL A 127 5.16 -5.56 3.27
N MET A 128 5.73 -5.69 4.47
CA MET A 128 4.98 -5.31 5.66
C MET A 128 5.92 -4.82 6.74
N ASP A 129 5.64 -3.61 7.24
CA ASP A 129 6.39 -3.04 8.34
C ASP A 129 6.24 -3.92 9.57
N THR A 130 7.31 -4.04 10.37
CA THR A 130 7.27 -4.89 11.55
C THR A 130 6.17 -4.49 12.51
N VAL A 131 5.99 -3.20 12.73
CA VAL A 131 4.95 -2.71 13.63
C VAL A 131 3.58 -3.12 13.12
N ILE A 132 3.37 -3.02 11.83
CA ILE A 132 2.10 -3.40 11.23
C ILE A 132 1.89 -4.91 11.31
N SER A 133 2.94 -5.69 11.07
CA SER A 133 2.84 -7.14 11.20
C SER A 133 2.43 -7.54 12.61
N GLU A 134 3.01 -6.91 13.62
CA GLU A 134 2.69 -7.22 14.99
C GLU A 134 1.25 -6.81 15.32
N ALA A 135 0.81 -5.66 14.81
CA ALA A 135 -0.55 -5.22 15.03
C ALA A 135 -1.54 -6.18 14.38
N LEU A 136 -1.23 -6.67 13.21
CA LEU A 136 -2.09 -7.61 12.52
C LEU A 136 -2.21 -8.92 13.29
N LEU A 137 -1.11 -9.43 13.81
CA LEU A 137 -1.14 -10.65 14.59
C LEU A 137 -1.92 -10.46 15.88
N THR A 138 -1.76 -9.32 16.53
CA THR A 138 -2.50 -9.01 17.75
C THR A 138 -4.00 -8.94 17.47
N ASN A 139 -4.39 -8.28 16.42
CA ASN A 139 -5.80 -8.18 16.05
C ASN A 139 -6.39 -9.54 15.72
N THR A 140 -5.63 -10.36 15.02
CA THR A 140 -6.08 -11.69 14.69
C THR A 140 -6.33 -12.50 15.96
N THR A 141 -5.43 -12.38 16.92
CA THR A 141 -5.54 -13.11 18.17
C THR A 141 -6.73 -12.64 18.99
N VAL A 142 -6.91 -11.33 19.06
CA VAL A 142 -7.93 -10.76 19.93
C VAL A 142 -9.31 -10.94 19.36
N GLU A 143 -9.48 -10.67 18.11
CA GLU A 143 -10.80 -10.64 17.51
C GLU A 143 -11.30 -12.00 17.10
N LYS A 144 -10.41 -12.88 16.80
CA LYS A 144 -10.75 -14.22 16.41
C LYS A 144 -12.12 -14.24 15.78
N PRO A 145 -12.42 -13.42 14.87
CA PRO A 145 -13.75 -13.37 14.30
C PRO A 145 -14.04 -14.62 13.49
N ALA A 146 -15.27 -15.04 13.55
CA ALA A 146 -15.68 -16.18 12.76
C ALA A 146 -15.53 -15.92 11.27
N THR A 147 -15.56 -14.66 10.89
CA THR A 147 -15.45 -14.29 9.50
C THR A 147 -14.01 -14.26 8.99
N PHE A 148 -13.05 -14.36 9.89
CA PHE A 148 -11.66 -14.30 9.49
C PHE A 148 -11.27 -15.60 8.81
N ASP A 149 -10.66 -15.49 7.62
CA ASP A 149 -10.22 -16.67 6.88
C ASP A 149 -8.76 -16.92 7.20
N ALA A 150 -8.52 -17.75 8.21
CA ALA A 150 -7.17 -18.04 8.66
C ALA A 150 -6.35 -18.74 7.60
N GLU A 151 -6.98 -19.58 6.80
CA GLU A 151 -6.24 -20.32 5.79
C GLU A 151 -5.72 -19.40 4.69
N LYS A 152 -6.49 -18.37 4.38
CA LYS A 152 -6.07 -17.41 3.39
C LYS A 152 -4.79 -16.71 3.80
N TRP A 153 -4.56 -16.59 5.11
CA TRP A 153 -3.41 -15.89 5.65
C TRP A 153 -2.29 -16.83 6.07
N GLY A 154 -2.44 -18.13 5.83
CA GLY A 154 -1.43 -19.09 6.23
C GLY A 154 -1.49 -19.45 7.69
N LEU A 155 -2.54 -19.06 8.40
CA LEU A 155 -2.73 -19.41 9.80
C LEU A 155 -3.57 -20.67 9.90
N THR A 156 -3.39 -21.42 10.99
CA THR A 156 -4.23 -22.57 11.23
C THR A 156 -5.52 -22.14 11.89
N PRO A 157 -6.62 -22.90 11.69
CA PRO A 157 -7.86 -22.56 12.38
C PRO A 157 -7.72 -22.50 13.89
N ARG A 158 -6.85 -23.35 14.43
CA ARG A 158 -6.66 -23.38 15.87
C ARG A 158 -6.12 -22.06 16.37
N GLU A 159 -5.24 -21.43 15.61
CA GLU A 159 -4.71 -20.14 16.00
C GLU A 159 -5.80 -19.10 16.06
N VAL A 160 -6.76 -19.19 15.18
CA VAL A 160 -7.86 -18.25 15.18
C VAL A 160 -8.77 -18.49 16.37
N GLU A 161 -8.98 -19.73 16.73
CA GLU A 161 -9.88 -20.06 17.81
C GLU A 161 -9.38 -19.63 19.16
N LEU A 162 -8.08 -19.50 19.30
CA LEU A 162 -7.51 -19.08 20.55
C LEU A 162 -7.70 -17.59 20.76
#